data_fbe99e2fc026e51098a37742970d54bb
#
_entry.id   fbe99e2fc026e51098a37742970d54bb
#
_cell.length_a   1.000
_cell.length_b   1.000
_cell.length_c   1.000
_cell.angle_alpha   90.00
_cell.angle_beta   90.00
_cell.angle_gamma   90.00
#
_symmetry.space_group_name_H-M   'P 1'
#
loop_
_entity.id
_entity.type
_entity.pdbx_description
1 polymer ?
#
loop_
_entity_poly.entity_id
_entity_poly.type
_entity_poly.pdbx_seq_one_letter_code
_entity_poly.pdbx_strand_id
1 'polypeptide(L)'
;MFLMKIFNSLINLLPSKPIYAHCDIPCGIYDPHQAQLAAHTVLRMTSLLNEEKNDMHEIARLTRVKEKHGEIIEEELGTLEIDYFKEEHFKENPELEGLLKKTAKLSVKARQEVSMEVSQELLKNVQEIAEIFWKTKGLEPIRIPSGYPTEGEIVSHK
;
A
#
# COMPACT_ATOMS: atom_id res chain seq x y z
N MET A 1 -43.14 6.67 28.40
CA MET A 1 -43.26 7.70 27.35
C MET A 1 -42.80 9.09 27.80
N PHE A 2 -42.98 9.49 29.06
CA PHE A 2 -42.55 10.81 29.58
C PHE A 2 -41.02 10.95 29.75
N LEU A 3 -40.32 9.93 30.26
CA LEU A 3 -38.85 9.95 30.42
C LEU A 3 -38.08 10.03 29.07
N MET A 4 -38.60 9.43 28.02
CA MET A 4 -37.97 9.48 26.70
C MET A 4 -38.05 10.88 26.05
N LYS A 5 -39.09 11.65 26.35
CA LYS A 5 -39.22 13.06 25.91
C LYS A 5 -38.23 13.97 26.62
N ILE A 6 -37.99 13.74 27.92
CA ILE A 6 -37.01 14.49 28.71
C ILE A 6 -35.59 14.19 28.20
N PHE A 7 -35.28 12.93 27.93
CA PHE A 7 -33.96 12.50 27.42
C PHE A 7 -33.66 13.13 26.03
N ASN A 8 -34.62 13.09 25.11
CA ASN A 8 -34.47 13.75 23.82
C ASN A 8 -34.34 15.28 23.91
N SER A 9 -35.01 15.91 24.90
CA SER A 9 -34.88 17.36 25.13
C SER A 9 -33.51 17.74 25.68
N LEU A 10 -32.91 16.87 26.52
CA LEU A 10 -31.53 17.10 27.04
C LEU A 10 -30.45 16.91 25.96
N ILE A 11 -30.63 15.92 25.05
CA ILE A 11 -29.67 15.70 23.94
C ILE A 11 -29.65 16.90 23.00
N ASN A 12 -30.79 17.52 22.74
CA ASN A 12 -30.88 18.71 21.89
C ASN A 12 -30.31 19.99 22.50
N LEU A 13 -29.98 19.98 23.79
CA LEU A 13 -29.29 21.08 24.49
C LEU A 13 -27.77 20.98 24.44
N LEU A 14 -27.23 19.83 24.00
CA LEU A 14 -25.79 19.70 23.83
C LEU A 14 -25.39 20.40 22.52
N PRO A 15 -24.37 21.28 22.53
CA PRO A 15 -23.88 21.91 21.31
C PRO A 15 -23.26 20.82 20.40
N SER A 16 -24.05 20.31 19.47
CA SER A 16 -23.55 19.42 18.43
C SER A 16 -22.84 20.27 17.37
N LYS A 17 -21.53 20.36 17.45
CA LYS A 17 -20.75 20.78 16.29
C LYS A 17 -20.70 19.61 15.33
N PRO A 18 -21.13 19.75 14.05
CA PRO A 18 -20.92 18.70 13.08
C PRO A 18 -19.41 18.48 12.92
N ILE A 19 -18.96 17.30 13.25
CA ILE A 19 -17.59 16.86 12.96
C ILE A 19 -17.63 16.32 11.53
N TYR A 20 -17.03 17.07 10.62
CA TYR A 20 -16.79 16.58 9.26
C TYR A 20 -15.49 15.79 9.27
N ALA A 21 -15.60 14.48 9.37
CA ALA A 21 -14.51 13.60 9.01
C ALA A 21 -14.44 13.57 7.47
N HIS A 22 -13.40 14.18 6.90
CA HIS A 22 -13.22 14.27 5.45
C HIS A 22 -12.10 13.36 4.94
N CYS A 23 -11.45 12.61 5.80
CA CYS A 23 -10.45 11.60 5.45
C CYS A 23 -10.34 10.61 6.60
N ASP A 24 -9.85 9.43 6.28
CA ASP A 24 -9.46 8.45 7.28
C ASP A 24 -8.13 8.83 7.96
N ILE A 25 -7.88 8.30 9.14
CA ILE A 25 -6.57 8.35 9.77
C ILE A 25 -5.64 7.46 8.91
N PRO A 26 -4.47 7.99 8.48
CA PRO A 26 -3.60 8.98 9.14
C PRO A 26 -3.70 10.44 8.69
N CYS A 27 -4.77 10.90 8.08
CA CYS A 27 -5.07 12.31 7.79
C CYS A 27 -3.86 13.17 7.38
N GLY A 28 -3.35 12.93 6.18
CA GLY A 28 -2.21 13.66 5.61
C GLY A 28 -0.83 13.02 5.82
N ILE A 29 -0.75 11.97 6.64
CA ILE A 29 0.49 11.20 6.82
C ILE A 29 0.43 9.98 5.89
N TYR A 30 0.74 10.22 4.61
CA TYR A 30 0.82 9.17 3.58
C TYR A 30 2.25 9.04 3.09
N ASP A 31 2.71 7.79 2.92
CA ASP A 31 4.04 7.45 2.44
C ASP A 31 4.04 6.10 1.73
N PRO A 32 4.55 5.98 0.51
CA PRO A 32 4.60 4.71 -0.22
C PRO A 32 5.71 3.76 0.28
N HIS A 33 6.45 4.11 1.32
CA HIS A 33 7.60 3.34 1.81
C HIS A 33 7.20 1.93 2.25
N GLN A 34 6.09 1.81 2.97
CA GLN A 34 5.60 0.53 3.48
C GLN A 34 5.29 -0.45 2.34
N ALA A 35 4.65 0.03 1.26
CA ALA A 35 4.39 -0.79 0.08
C ALA A 35 5.69 -1.27 -0.59
N GLN A 36 6.73 -0.42 -0.64
CA GLN A 36 8.04 -0.79 -1.19
C GLN A 36 8.74 -1.86 -0.33
N LEU A 37 8.73 -1.70 1.01
CA LEU A 37 9.25 -2.72 1.94
C LEU A 37 8.55 -4.06 1.74
N ALA A 38 7.23 -4.03 1.62
CA ALA A 38 6.44 -5.23 1.41
C ALA A 38 6.75 -5.89 0.06
N ALA A 39 6.93 -5.11 -1.01
CA ALA A 39 7.29 -5.63 -2.33
C ALA A 39 8.69 -6.28 -2.35
N HIS A 40 9.69 -5.66 -1.68
CA HIS A 40 11.00 -6.28 -1.47
C HIS A 40 10.89 -7.58 -0.67
N THR A 41 10.02 -7.63 0.34
CA THR A 41 9.80 -8.86 1.12
C THR A 41 9.17 -9.95 0.28
N VAL A 42 8.15 -9.64 -0.54
CA VAL A 42 7.56 -10.60 -1.48
C VAL A 42 8.62 -11.16 -2.43
N LEU A 43 9.46 -10.29 -3.01
CA LEU A 43 10.56 -10.69 -3.89
C LEU A 43 11.55 -11.62 -3.16
N ARG A 44 11.95 -11.28 -1.92
CA ARG A 44 12.86 -12.12 -1.13
C ARG A 44 12.26 -13.47 -0.79
N MET A 45 11.00 -13.51 -0.37
CA MET A 45 10.33 -14.77 -0.04
C MET A 45 10.17 -15.64 -1.29
N THR A 46 9.92 -15.06 -2.45
CA THR A 46 9.87 -15.78 -3.73
C THR A 46 11.22 -16.40 -4.09
N SER A 47 12.32 -15.64 -3.91
CA SER A 47 13.69 -16.17 -4.11
C SER A 47 13.96 -17.37 -3.21
N LEU A 48 13.70 -17.24 -1.90
CA LEU A 48 13.92 -18.32 -0.93
C LEU A 48 13.05 -19.54 -1.22
N LEU A 49 11.79 -19.37 -1.63
CA LEU A 49 10.90 -20.47 -2.01
C LEU A 49 11.39 -21.20 -3.27
N ASN A 50 12.06 -20.52 -4.20
CA ASN A 50 12.68 -21.16 -5.35
C ASN A 50 13.91 -22.00 -5.00
N GLU A 51 14.61 -21.63 -3.93
CA GLU A 51 15.79 -22.33 -3.43
C GLU A 51 15.42 -23.51 -2.53
N GLU A 52 14.37 -23.36 -1.71
CA GLU A 52 13.91 -24.36 -0.75
C GLU A 52 13.06 -25.44 -1.41
N LYS A 53 13.49 -26.72 -1.32
CA LYS A 53 12.82 -27.81 -2.03
C LYS A 53 12.18 -28.87 -1.15
N ASN A 54 12.58 -29.01 0.12
CA ASN A 54 12.29 -30.20 0.91
C ASN A 54 11.79 -29.93 2.32
N ASP A 55 12.04 -28.75 2.92
CA ASP A 55 11.56 -28.44 4.26
C ASP A 55 10.15 -27.82 4.21
N MET A 56 9.15 -28.66 4.45
CA MET A 56 7.74 -28.23 4.46
C MET A 56 7.45 -27.18 5.53
N HIS A 57 8.18 -27.18 6.65
CA HIS A 57 8.01 -26.18 7.69
C HIS A 57 8.52 -24.83 7.22
N GLU A 58 9.69 -24.78 6.60
CA GLU A 58 10.25 -23.55 6.03
C GLU A 58 9.41 -23.02 4.87
N ILE A 59 8.98 -23.89 3.96
CA ILE A 59 8.05 -23.52 2.87
C ILE A 59 6.79 -22.85 3.42
N ALA A 60 6.18 -23.43 4.46
CA ALA A 60 4.97 -22.86 5.06
C ALA A 60 5.22 -21.47 5.67
N ARG A 61 6.36 -21.26 6.33
CA ARG A 61 6.75 -19.98 6.91
C ARG A 61 7.00 -18.92 5.84
N LEU A 62 7.78 -19.25 4.82
CA LEU A 62 8.08 -18.34 3.69
C LEU A 62 6.80 -17.94 2.94
N THR A 63 5.94 -18.93 2.67
CA THR A 63 4.64 -18.68 2.01
C THR A 63 3.77 -17.73 2.84
N ARG A 64 3.67 -17.96 4.15
CA ARG A 64 2.88 -17.09 5.04
C ARG A 64 3.40 -15.65 5.03
N VAL A 65 4.72 -15.46 5.06
CA VAL A 65 5.34 -14.12 5.01
C VAL A 65 5.05 -13.47 3.66
N LYS A 66 5.20 -14.21 2.56
CA LYS A 66 4.90 -13.72 1.20
C LYS A 66 3.44 -13.29 1.05
N GLU A 67 2.49 -14.13 1.52
CA GLU A 67 1.06 -13.80 1.54
C GLU A 67 0.79 -12.49 2.30
N LYS A 68 1.28 -12.40 3.55
CA LYS A 68 1.03 -11.22 4.39
C LYS A 68 1.57 -9.93 3.77
N HIS A 69 2.74 -9.97 3.14
CA HIS A 69 3.31 -8.77 2.52
C HIS A 69 2.62 -8.40 1.20
N GLY A 70 2.06 -9.37 0.46
CA GLY A 70 1.16 -9.07 -0.65
C GLY A 70 -0.10 -8.33 -0.17
N GLU A 71 -0.74 -8.78 0.92
CA GLU A 71 -1.87 -8.07 1.53
C GLU A 71 -1.50 -6.63 1.93
N ILE A 72 -0.33 -6.43 2.55
CA ILE A 72 0.15 -5.09 2.93
C ILE A 72 0.28 -4.18 1.70
N ILE A 73 0.79 -4.68 0.58
CA ILE A 73 0.85 -3.89 -0.67
C ILE A 73 -0.55 -3.45 -1.10
N GLU A 74 -1.53 -4.36 -1.06
CA GLU A 74 -2.91 -4.06 -1.46
C GLU A 74 -3.55 -3.03 -0.53
N GLU A 75 -3.35 -3.15 0.79
CA GLU A 75 -3.82 -2.21 1.82
C GLU A 75 -3.21 -0.81 1.62
N GLU A 76 -1.89 -0.72 1.48
CA GLU A 76 -1.17 0.55 1.34
C GLU A 76 -1.51 1.26 0.02
N LEU A 77 -1.54 0.53 -1.10
CA LEU A 77 -1.91 1.11 -2.39
C LEU A 77 -3.39 1.50 -2.45
N GLY A 78 -4.28 0.71 -1.82
CA GLY A 78 -5.69 1.06 -1.68
C GLY A 78 -5.88 2.35 -0.87
N THR A 79 -5.14 2.52 0.21
CA THR A 79 -5.14 3.77 1.00
C THR A 79 -4.66 4.96 0.16
N LEU A 80 -3.59 4.80 -0.63
CA LEU A 80 -3.14 5.86 -1.52
C LEU A 80 -4.17 6.18 -2.61
N GLU A 81 -4.80 5.17 -3.21
CA GLU A 81 -5.79 5.33 -4.28
C GLU A 81 -7.05 6.05 -3.78
N ILE A 82 -7.57 5.66 -2.61
CA ILE A 82 -8.88 6.11 -2.11
C ILE A 82 -8.75 7.41 -1.32
N ASP A 83 -7.72 7.53 -0.47
CA ASP A 83 -7.64 8.61 0.51
C ASP A 83 -6.69 9.74 0.09
N TYR A 84 -5.62 9.41 -0.65
CA TYR A 84 -4.59 10.39 -1.01
C TYR A 84 -4.76 10.95 -2.42
N PHE A 85 -4.82 10.08 -3.46
CA PHE A 85 -4.90 10.54 -4.83
C PHE A 85 -6.27 11.14 -5.15
N LYS A 86 -6.26 12.34 -5.77
CA LYS A 86 -7.44 13.09 -6.16
C LYS A 86 -7.56 13.15 -7.68
N GLU A 87 -8.71 13.61 -8.18
CA GLU A 87 -8.95 13.77 -9.61
C GLU A 87 -7.84 14.55 -10.34
N GLU A 88 -7.26 15.56 -9.70
CA GLU A 88 -6.16 16.36 -10.25
C GLU A 88 -4.92 15.50 -10.52
N HIS A 89 -4.56 14.62 -9.56
CA HIS A 89 -3.41 13.72 -9.70
C HIS A 89 -3.59 12.71 -10.84
N PHE A 90 -4.79 12.17 -11.00
CA PHE A 90 -5.13 11.27 -12.12
C PHE A 90 -5.16 12.00 -13.48
N LYS A 91 -5.54 13.28 -13.51
CA LYS A 91 -5.47 14.09 -14.74
C LYS A 91 -4.03 14.41 -15.16
N GLU A 92 -3.16 14.70 -14.19
CA GLU A 92 -1.74 14.97 -14.41
C GLU A 92 -0.94 13.71 -14.73
N ASN A 93 -1.38 12.53 -14.24
CA ASN A 93 -0.75 11.24 -14.44
C ASN A 93 -1.78 10.22 -14.95
N PRO A 94 -2.14 10.25 -16.25
CA PRO A 94 -3.22 9.41 -16.81
C PRO A 94 -2.96 7.90 -16.67
N GLU A 95 -1.70 7.49 -16.56
CA GLU A 95 -1.29 6.10 -16.37
C GLU A 95 -1.54 5.57 -14.96
N LEU A 96 -1.68 6.45 -13.96
CA LEU A 96 -1.71 6.09 -12.54
C LEU A 96 -2.85 5.12 -12.19
N GLU A 97 -4.06 5.37 -12.68
CA GLU A 97 -5.20 4.49 -12.41
C GLU A 97 -4.96 3.07 -12.95
N GLY A 98 -4.44 2.98 -14.18
CA GLY A 98 -4.08 1.70 -14.79
C GLY A 98 -2.96 0.99 -14.05
N LEU A 99 -1.97 1.74 -13.58
CA LEU A 99 -0.83 1.24 -12.82
C LEU A 99 -1.26 0.70 -11.46
N LEU A 100 -2.11 1.40 -10.71
CA LEU A 100 -2.66 0.94 -9.43
C LEU A 100 -3.43 -0.37 -9.60
N LYS A 101 -4.36 -0.43 -10.56
CA LYS A 101 -5.14 -1.64 -10.86
C LYS A 101 -4.26 -2.82 -11.30
N LYS A 102 -3.23 -2.56 -12.12
CA LYS A 102 -2.27 -3.58 -12.55
C LYS A 102 -1.46 -4.09 -11.37
N THR A 103 -1.00 -3.20 -10.50
CA THR A 103 -0.18 -3.55 -9.34
C THR A 103 -0.95 -4.38 -8.33
N ALA A 104 -2.22 -4.04 -8.06
CA ALA A 104 -3.09 -4.86 -7.21
C ALA A 104 -3.26 -6.29 -7.77
N LYS A 105 -3.49 -6.43 -9.08
CA LYS A 105 -3.56 -7.76 -9.74
C LYS A 105 -2.25 -8.53 -9.67
N LEU A 106 -1.11 -7.85 -9.82
CA LEU A 106 0.21 -8.45 -9.66
C LEU A 106 0.48 -8.90 -8.23
N SER A 107 0.02 -8.15 -7.22
CA SER A 107 0.11 -8.56 -5.83
C SER A 107 -0.63 -9.86 -5.57
N VAL A 108 -1.89 -9.96 -6.03
CA VAL A 108 -2.67 -11.21 -5.94
C VAL A 108 -1.94 -12.36 -6.64
N LYS A 109 -1.43 -12.13 -7.87
CA LYS A 109 -0.70 -13.15 -8.63
C LYS A 109 0.59 -13.56 -7.93
N ALA A 110 1.37 -12.62 -7.39
CA ALA A 110 2.59 -12.89 -6.65
C ALA A 110 2.33 -13.70 -5.37
N ARG A 111 1.16 -13.55 -4.74
CA ARG A 111 0.73 -14.39 -3.61
C ARG A 111 0.46 -15.84 -4.05
N GLN A 112 -0.19 -16.02 -5.17
CA GLN A 112 -0.61 -17.33 -5.69
C GLN A 112 0.52 -18.15 -6.34
N GLU A 113 1.53 -17.48 -6.87
CA GLU A 113 2.60 -18.10 -7.66
C GLU A 113 3.99 -17.90 -7.01
N VAL A 114 4.91 -18.82 -7.24
CA VAL A 114 6.33 -18.66 -6.92
C VAL A 114 7.06 -18.26 -8.19
N SER A 115 6.92 -17.00 -8.60
CA SER A 115 7.49 -16.44 -9.84
C SER A 115 8.33 -15.21 -9.55
N MET A 116 9.62 -15.29 -9.87
CA MET A 116 10.55 -14.14 -9.76
C MET A 116 10.14 -13.01 -10.69
N GLU A 117 9.73 -13.29 -11.90
CA GLU A 117 9.29 -12.31 -12.89
C GLU A 117 8.11 -11.47 -12.35
N VAL A 118 7.07 -12.14 -11.82
CA VAL A 118 5.90 -11.49 -11.24
C VAL A 118 6.29 -10.61 -10.04
N SER A 119 7.17 -11.11 -9.17
CA SER A 119 7.61 -10.37 -7.98
C SER A 119 8.48 -9.17 -8.33
N GLN A 120 9.31 -9.28 -9.37
CA GLN A 120 10.12 -8.16 -9.87
C GLN A 120 9.24 -7.08 -10.53
N GLU A 121 8.27 -7.49 -11.35
CA GLU A 121 7.33 -6.56 -11.96
C GLU A 121 6.47 -5.86 -10.90
N LEU A 122 6.04 -6.57 -9.85
CA LEU A 122 5.33 -6.00 -8.72
C LEU A 122 6.16 -4.90 -8.03
N LEU A 123 7.43 -5.19 -7.69
CA LEU A 123 8.32 -4.21 -7.07
C LEU A 123 8.51 -2.97 -7.97
N LYS A 124 8.75 -3.18 -9.26
CA LYS A 124 8.90 -2.10 -10.23
C LYS A 124 7.65 -1.20 -10.26
N ASN A 125 6.46 -1.77 -10.33
CA ASN A 125 5.23 -0.98 -10.38
C ASN A 125 4.97 -0.23 -9.06
N VAL A 126 5.27 -0.82 -7.90
CA VAL A 126 5.19 -0.12 -6.60
C VAL A 126 6.14 1.07 -6.55
N GLN A 127 7.35 0.94 -7.10
CA GLN A 127 8.32 2.03 -7.20
C GLN A 127 7.85 3.14 -8.15
N GLU A 128 7.24 2.81 -9.28
CA GLU A 128 6.65 3.79 -10.21
C GLU A 128 5.52 4.59 -9.52
N ILE A 129 4.66 3.93 -8.75
CA ILE A 129 3.63 4.61 -7.95
C ILE A 129 4.27 5.53 -6.91
N ALA A 130 5.33 5.10 -6.26
CA ALA A 130 6.07 5.92 -5.30
C ALA A 130 6.69 7.17 -5.94
N GLU A 131 7.21 7.07 -7.16
CA GLU A 131 7.72 8.23 -7.91
C GLU A 131 6.60 9.24 -8.22
N ILE A 132 5.44 8.76 -8.67
CA ILE A 132 4.28 9.61 -8.93
C ILE A 132 3.82 10.27 -7.62
N PHE A 133 3.75 9.52 -6.53
CA PHE A 133 3.37 10.05 -5.21
C PHE A 133 4.25 11.24 -4.79
N TRP A 134 5.57 11.11 -4.88
CA TRP A 134 6.47 12.20 -4.49
C TRP A 134 6.34 13.41 -5.42
N LYS A 135 6.15 13.20 -6.72
CA LYS A 135 5.86 14.28 -7.68
C LYS A 135 4.59 15.04 -7.33
N THR A 136 3.51 14.35 -6.92
CA THR A 136 2.25 15.00 -6.53
C THR A 136 2.37 15.82 -5.24
N LYS A 137 3.39 15.54 -4.41
CA LYS A 137 3.76 16.38 -3.26
C LYS A 137 4.68 17.56 -3.61
N GLY A 138 5.03 17.71 -4.89
CA GLY A 138 5.98 18.74 -5.35
C GLY A 138 7.43 18.46 -4.97
N LEU A 139 7.75 17.19 -4.65
CA LEU A 139 9.09 16.75 -4.29
C LEU A 139 9.74 16.00 -5.46
N GLU A 140 11.07 16.11 -5.58
CA GLU A 140 11.83 15.37 -6.60
C GLU A 140 12.05 13.93 -6.15
N PRO A 141 11.46 12.92 -6.83
CA PRO A 141 11.73 11.53 -6.49
C PRO A 141 13.18 11.17 -6.82
N ILE A 142 13.80 10.42 -5.92
CA ILE A 142 15.15 9.87 -6.10
C ILE A 142 15.13 8.38 -5.83
N ARG A 143 16.00 7.63 -6.50
CA ARG A 143 16.25 6.23 -6.22
C ARG A 143 17.51 6.09 -5.41
N ILE A 144 17.43 5.41 -4.30
CA ILE A 144 18.57 5.14 -3.41
C ILE A 144 18.75 3.63 -3.24
N PRO A 145 19.99 3.13 -3.07
CA PRO A 145 20.20 1.71 -2.80
C PRO A 145 19.39 1.24 -1.59
N SER A 146 18.68 0.11 -1.74
CA SER A 146 17.84 -0.42 -0.67
C SER A 146 18.63 -0.94 0.53
N GLY A 147 19.81 -1.48 0.28
CA GLY A 147 20.60 -2.20 1.28
C GLY A 147 20.01 -3.56 1.68
N TYR A 148 18.97 -4.04 0.99
CA TYR A 148 18.32 -5.32 1.30
C TYR A 148 18.98 -6.49 0.56
N PRO A 149 18.76 -7.75 1.04
CA PRO A 149 19.25 -8.95 0.36
C PRO A 149 18.68 -9.16 -1.05
N THR A 150 17.65 -8.43 -1.42
CA THR A 150 17.07 -8.39 -2.78
C THR A 150 17.84 -7.48 -3.71
N GLU A 151 18.82 -6.74 -3.16
CA GLU A 151 19.50 -5.65 -3.88
C GLU A 151 18.50 -4.59 -4.41
N GLY A 152 18.89 -3.82 -5.43
CA GLY A 152 18.01 -2.83 -6.03
C GLY A 152 17.84 -1.58 -5.19
N GLU A 153 16.75 -0.86 -5.41
CA GLU A 153 16.56 0.51 -4.95
C GLU A 153 15.24 0.69 -4.21
N ILE A 154 15.18 1.77 -3.43
CA ILE A 154 13.94 2.33 -2.87
C ILE A 154 13.77 3.73 -3.44
N VAL A 155 12.55 4.10 -3.77
CA VAL A 155 12.18 5.45 -4.15
C VAL A 155 11.95 6.28 -2.90
N SER A 156 12.68 7.39 -2.81
CA SER A 156 12.56 8.42 -1.79
C SER A 156 12.46 9.79 -2.46
N HIS A 157 12.68 10.87 -1.74
CA HIS A 157 12.63 12.23 -2.27
C HIS A 157 13.77 13.09 -1.73
N LYS A 158 14.08 14.16 -2.47
CA LYS A 158 14.92 15.27 -2.00
C LYS A 158 14.06 16.35 -1.36
#